data_df088a5cb525e959bce41194660a7a85
#
_entry.id   df088a5cb525e959bce41194660a7a85
#
_cell.length_a   1.000
_cell.length_b   1.000
_cell.length_c   1.000
_cell.angle_alpha   90.00
_cell.angle_beta   90.00
_cell.angle_gamma   90.00
#
_symmetry.space_group_name_H-M   'P 1'
#
loop_
_entity.id
_entity.type
_entity.pdbx_description
1 polymer ?
#
loop_
_entity_poly.entity_id
_entity_poly.type
_entity_poly.pdbx_seq_one_letter_code
_entity_poly.pdbx_strand_id
1 'polypeptide(L)'
;PVSFIIDDSTCLVNLNKFAMPQFDAAHGGTNPAYHQDWRSWPDEYPDDFVRKFGEGCGEQGVKGKYSIVPFPACVGRLDGELPGWTPKEVAGSLDLVRTLMMPNWDIHPEMVTHTRVIDLRTGHPYPERSLKFMENWEWTTGKSVAELADYLRYALTILKNVGLPCEGVTTPGGFGNRALPQLAQATLQSVRDVFQAEIPHYF
;
A
#
# COMPACT_ATOMS: atom_id res chain seq x y z
N PRO A 1 -16.02 -2.42 21.68
CA PRO A 1 -16.04 -2.49 20.22
C PRO A 1 -14.85 -3.29 19.72
N VAL A 2 -15.06 -4.11 18.70
CA VAL A 2 -13.99 -4.83 18.00
C VAL A 2 -13.84 -4.16 16.63
N SER A 3 -12.60 -3.92 16.23
CA SER A 3 -12.26 -3.39 14.91
C SER A 3 -11.31 -4.35 14.23
N PHE A 4 -11.44 -4.49 12.92
CA PHE A 4 -10.53 -5.30 12.12
C PHE A 4 -9.54 -4.41 11.38
N ILE A 5 -8.35 -4.93 11.18
CA ILE A 5 -7.31 -4.32 10.37
C ILE A 5 -7.00 -5.29 9.24
N ILE A 6 -7.18 -4.85 8.00
CA ILE A 6 -6.84 -5.62 6.81
C ILE A 6 -5.66 -4.92 6.15
N ASP A 7 -4.54 -5.60 6.10
CA ASP A 7 -3.32 -5.15 5.47
C ASP A 7 -3.09 -5.84 4.11
N ASP A 8 -2.09 -5.40 3.37
CA ASP A 8 -1.62 -5.96 2.09
C ASP A 8 -2.67 -5.97 0.97
N SER A 9 -3.75 -5.19 1.11
CA SER A 9 -4.81 -5.15 0.11
C SER A 9 -4.37 -4.38 -1.13
N THR A 10 -4.90 -4.79 -2.26
CA THR A 10 -4.66 -4.14 -3.55
C THR A 10 -5.94 -4.15 -4.38
N CYS A 11 -6.02 -3.27 -5.37
CA CYS A 11 -7.02 -3.40 -6.41
C CYS A 11 -6.47 -4.36 -7.47
N LEU A 12 -7.15 -5.47 -7.69
CA LEU A 12 -6.84 -6.51 -8.68
C LEU A 12 -5.52 -7.25 -8.46
N VAL A 13 -4.40 -6.56 -8.31
CA VAL A 13 -3.05 -7.15 -8.29
C VAL A 13 -2.88 -8.14 -7.14
N ASN A 14 -2.47 -9.36 -7.42
CA ASN A 14 -1.97 -10.28 -6.39
C ASN A 14 -0.60 -9.80 -5.92
N LEU A 15 -0.58 -8.98 -4.87
CA LEU A 15 0.63 -8.37 -4.34
C LEU A 15 1.74 -9.42 -4.10
N ASN A 16 1.41 -10.54 -3.48
CA ASN A 16 2.41 -11.56 -3.12
C ASN A 16 3.12 -12.14 -4.32
N LYS A 17 2.42 -12.39 -5.42
CA LYS A 17 3.04 -12.90 -6.65
C LYS A 17 4.17 -11.99 -7.14
N PHE A 18 3.95 -10.69 -7.14
CA PHE A 18 4.91 -9.69 -7.63
C PHE A 18 5.93 -9.26 -6.57
N ALA A 19 5.58 -9.36 -5.29
CA ALA A 19 6.44 -8.99 -4.17
C ALA A 19 7.51 -10.06 -3.87
N MET A 20 7.12 -11.34 -3.86
CA MET A 20 8.02 -12.45 -3.48
C MET A 20 9.35 -12.48 -4.25
N PRO A 21 9.38 -12.35 -5.60
CA PRO A 21 10.66 -12.31 -6.32
C PRO A 21 11.51 -11.08 -5.99
N GLN A 22 10.90 -9.98 -5.54
CA GLN A 22 11.64 -8.80 -5.14
C GLN A 22 12.23 -8.98 -3.75
N PHE A 23 11.49 -9.58 -2.82
CA PHE A 23 11.98 -9.93 -1.50
C PHE A 23 13.08 -10.98 -1.56
N ASP A 24 12.90 -12.04 -2.37
CA ASP A 24 13.92 -13.06 -2.59
C ASP A 24 15.22 -12.44 -3.11
N ALA A 25 15.14 -11.58 -4.12
CA ALA A 25 16.30 -10.88 -4.66
C ALA A 25 16.98 -9.95 -3.63
N ALA A 26 16.20 -9.23 -2.79
CA ALA A 26 16.74 -8.35 -1.76
C ALA A 26 17.48 -9.12 -0.65
N HIS A 27 17.08 -10.38 -0.41
CA HIS A 27 17.74 -11.31 0.51
C HIS A 27 18.82 -12.19 -0.16
N GLY A 28 19.19 -11.91 -1.42
CA GLY A 28 20.23 -12.65 -2.15
C GLY A 28 19.86 -14.09 -2.50
N GLY A 29 18.56 -14.43 -2.61
CA GLY A 29 18.07 -15.77 -2.96
C GLY A 29 18.24 -16.82 -1.86
N THR A 30 18.52 -16.40 -0.62
CA THR A 30 18.89 -17.33 0.47
C THR A 30 17.84 -17.48 1.56
N ASN A 31 16.83 -16.62 1.58
CA ASN A 31 15.78 -16.67 2.60
C ASN A 31 14.62 -17.57 2.16
N PRO A 32 14.43 -18.76 2.79
CA PRO A 32 13.41 -19.71 2.37
C PRO A 32 11.98 -19.17 2.50
N ALA A 33 11.75 -18.14 3.33
CA ALA A 33 10.44 -17.51 3.45
C ALA A 33 10.01 -16.80 2.15
N TYR A 34 10.97 -16.29 1.38
CA TYR A 34 10.72 -15.56 0.12
C TYR A 34 11.08 -16.36 -1.12
N HIS A 35 11.84 -17.46 -0.99
CA HIS A 35 12.19 -18.34 -2.08
C HIS A 35 11.04 -19.32 -2.35
N GLN A 36 9.95 -18.84 -2.97
CA GLN A 36 8.71 -19.54 -3.21
C GLN A 36 8.49 -19.79 -4.72
N ASP A 37 7.65 -20.76 -5.07
CA ASP A 37 7.21 -20.98 -6.47
C ASP A 37 6.09 -19.99 -6.85
N TRP A 38 6.40 -18.70 -6.79
CA TRP A 38 5.48 -17.59 -7.07
C TRP A 38 4.99 -17.56 -8.53
N ARG A 39 5.67 -18.24 -9.45
CA ARG A 39 5.28 -18.27 -10.88
C ARG A 39 3.96 -18.98 -11.11
N SER A 40 3.63 -19.96 -10.26
CA SER A 40 2.36 -20.71 -10.33
C SER A 40 1.17 -19.94 -9.72
N TRP A 41 1.41 -18.83 -9.04
CA TRP A 41 0.34 -18.05 -8.40
C TRP A 41 -0.41 -17.20 -9.42
N PRO A 42 -1.74 -16.96 -9.21
CA PRO A 42 -2.52 -16.08 -10.08
C PRO A 42 -1.98 -14.63 -10.03
N ASP A 43 -2.15 -13.91 -11.13
CA ASP A 43 -1.72 -12.52 -11.23
C ASP A 43 -2.63 -11.56 -10.46
N GLU A 44 -3.87 -11.97 -10.21
CA GLU A 44 -4.88 -11.11 -9.61
C GLU A 44 -5.64 -11.75 -8.45
N TYR A 45 -6.21 -10.91 -7.61
CA TYR A 45 -7.32 -11.23 -6.74
C TYR A 45 -8.63 -10.80 -7.41
N PRO A 46 -9.58 -11.71 -7.63
CA PRO A 46 -10.85 -11.36 -8.27
C PRO A 46 -11.66 -10.38 -7.41
N ASP A 47 -12.29 -9.39 -8.06
CA ASP A 47 -13.21 -8.46 -7.42
C ASP A 47 -14.37 -9.17 -6.71
N ASP A 48 -14.79 -10.33 -7.19
CA ASP A 48 -15.80 -11.16 -6.54
C ASP A 48 -15.41 -11.61 -5.12
N PHE A 49 -14.12 -11.81 -4.87
CA PHE A 49 -13.63 -12.11 -3.52
C PHE A 49 -13.79 -10.91 -2.60
N VAL A 50 -13.37 -9.71 -3.06
CA VAL A 50 -13.50 -8.46 -2.31
C VAL A 50 -14.97 -8.15 -2.06
N ARG A 51 -15.84 -8.38 -3.05
CA ARG A 51 -17.30 -8.20 -2.93
C ARG A 51 -17.88 -9.08 -1.85
N LYS A 52 -17.65 -10.38 -1.89
CA LYS A 52 -18.15 -11.33 -0.89
C LYS A 52 -17.66 -10.98 0.52
N PHE A 53 -16.40 -10.59 0.64
CA PHE A 53 -15.82 -10.16 1.91
C PHE A 53 -16.52 -8.90 2.43
N GLY A 54 -16.63 -7.85 1.61
CA GLY A 54 -17.23 -6.58 2.00
C GLY A 54 -18.72 -6.70 2.35
N GLU A 55 -19.49 -7.46 1.57
CA GLU A 55 -20.90 -7.75 1.83
C GLU A 55 -21.08 -8.51 3.15
N GLY A 56 -20.31 -9.59 3.36
CA GLY A 56 -20.37 -10.36 4.61
C GLY A 56 -19.97 -9.54 5.84
N CYS A 57 -18.96 -8.69 5.73
CA CYS A 57 -18.60 -7.76 6.80
C CYS A 57 -19.71 -6.73 7.06
N GLY A 58 -20.31 -6.19 6.02
CA GLY A 58 -21.41 -5.23 6.13
C GLY A 58 -22.64 -5.82 6.83
N GLU A 59 -23.05 -7.05 6.48
CA GLU A 59 -24.15 -7.78 7.12
C GLU A 59 -23.92 -8.00 8.62
N GLN A 60 -22.68 -8.20 9.02
CA GLN A 60 -22.30 -8.41 10.43
C GLN A 60 -21.96 -7.12 11.18
N GLY A 61 -22.04 -5.95 10.53
CA GLY A 61 -21.67 -4.68 11.12
C GLY A 61 -20.18 -4.55 11.46
N VAL A 62 -19.31 -5.29 10.79
CA VAL A 62 -17.87 -5.24 10.96
C VAL A 62 -17.33 -3.96 10.36
N LYS A 63 -16.48 -3.27 11.13
CA LYS A 63 -15.81 -2.03 10.73
C LYS A 63 -14.33 -2.12 11.03
N GLY A 64 -13.53 -1.30 10.33
CA GLY A 64 -12.09 -1.28 10.58
C GLY A 64 -11.31 -0.43 9.60
N LYS A 65 -10.05 -0.76 9.44
CA LYS A 65 -9.12 -0.18 8.50
C LYS A 65 -8.86 -1.17 7.36
N TYR A 66 -8.93 -0.67 6.14
CA TYR A 66 -8.62 -1.42 4.92
C TYR A 66 -7.50 -0.69 4.17
N SER A 67 -6.31 -1.27 4.17
CA SER A 67 -5.17 -0.66 3.49
C SER A 67 -5.23 -0.95 1.98
N ILE A 68 -4.70 -0.01 1.19
CA ILE A 68 -4.55 -0.15 -0.26
C ILE A 68 -3.12 0.22 -0.62
N VAL A 69 -2.44 -0.66 -1.35
CA VAL A 69 -1.11 -0.36 -1.91
C VAL A 69 -1.27 0.46 -3.18
N PRO A 70 -0.82 1.75 -3.21
CA PRO A 70 -1.10 2.65 -4.34
C PRO A 70 -0.35 2.32 -5.63
N PHE A 71 0.81 1.66 -5.51
CA PHE A 71 1.68 1.23 -6.61
C PHE A 71 2.14 -0.22 -6.36
N PRO A 72 1.21 -1.19 -6.36
CA PRO A 72 1.45 -2.53 -5.84
C PRO A 72 2.67 -3.19 -6.49
N ALA A 73 3.64 -3.56 -5.67
CA ALA A 73 4.88 -4.24 -6.05
C ALA A 73 5.59 -3.64 -7.29
N CYS A 74 5.48 -2.35 -7.50
CA CYS A 74 6.02 -1.65 -8.68
C CYS A 74 5.45 -2.14 -10.04
N VAL A 75 4.29 -2.78 -10.05
CA VAL A 75 3.64 -3.25 -11.30
C VAL A 75 3.10 -2.06 -12.09
N GLY A 76 2.34 -1.17 -11.43
CA GLY A 76 1.77 0.02 -12.01
C GLY A 76 1.01 0.82 -10.97
N ARG A 77 0.80 2.11 -11.21
CA ARG A 77 0.09 3.01 -10.29
C ARG A 77 -1.41 2.93 -10.51
N LEU A 78 -2.19 2.98 -9.43
CA LEU A 78 -3.66 2.97 -9.49
C LEU A 78 -4.24 4.22 -10.19
N ASP A 79 -3.54 5.35 -10.17
CA ASP A 79 -3.94 6.59 -10.84
C ASP A 79 -3.32 6.77 -12.24
N GLY A 80 -2.68 5.73 -12.77
CA GLY A 80 -2.03 5.70 -14.07
C GLY A 80 -2.36 4.42 -14.82
N GLU A 81 -1.34 3.82 -15.45
CA GLU A 81 -1.48 2.52 -16.10
C GLU A 81 -1.14 1.39 -15.11
N LEU A 82 -1.95 0.36 -15.13
CA LEU A 82 -1.72 -0.90 -14.42
C LEU A 82 -1.54 -1.99 -15.48
N PRO A 83 -0.30 -2.31 -15.89
CA PRO A 83 -0.04 -3.27 -16.95
C PRO A 83 -0.62 -4.65 -16.64
N GLY A 84 -1.36 -5.23 -17.59
CA GLY A 84 -2.08 -6.49 -17.44
C GLY A 84 -3.58 -6.33 -17.22
N TRP A 85 -4.05 -5.13 -16.88
CA TRP A 85 -5.47 -4.83 -16.66
C TRP A 85 -5.92 -3.64 -17.50
N THR A 86 -7.15 -3.71 -17.98
CA THR A 86 -7.75 -2.59 -18.73
C THR A 86 -8.13 -1.46 -17.77
N PRO A 87 -8.20 -0.19 -18.24
CA PRO A 87 -8.71 0.92 -17.44
C PRO A 87 -10.11 0.68 -16.86
N LYS A 88 -10.95 -0.10 -17.57
CA LYS A 88 -12.30 -0.45 -17.11
C LYS A 88 -12.26 -1.40 -15.90
N GLU A 89 -11.38 -2.39 -15.91
CA GLU A 89 -11.20 -3.32 -14.79
C GLU A 89 -10.70 -2.56 -13.55
N VAL A 90 -9.68 -1.73 -13.73
CA VAL A 90 -9.15 -0.90 -12.63
C VAL A 90 -10.23 0.03 -12.06
N ALA A 91 -10.99 0.70 -12.92
CA ALA A 91 -12.09 1.57 -12.49
C ALA A 91 -13.17 0.79 -11.73
N GLY A 92 -13.53 -0.40 -12.19
CA GLY A 92 -14.51 -1.28 -11.53
C GLY A 92 -14.05 -1.72 -10.13
N SER A 93 -12.80 -2.12 -9.98
CA SER A 93 -12.21 -2.49 -8.68
C SER A 93 -12.14 -1.30 -7.71
N LEU A 94 -11.77 -0.12 -8.20
CA LEU A 94 -11.79 1.12 -7.40
C LEU A 94 -13.22 1.52 -7.00
N ASP A 95 -14.21 1.34 -7.87
CA ASP A 95 -15.61 1.56 -7.54
C ASP A 95 -16.11 0.62 -6.44
N LEU A 96 -15.67 -0.63 -6.47
CA LEU A 96 -15.98 -1.60 -5.43
C LEU A 96 -15.46 -1.15 -4.07
N VAL A 97 -14.23 -0.66 -3.99
CA VAL A 97 -13.67 -0.09 -2.75
C VAL A 97 -14.48 1.12 -2.29
N ARG A 98 -14.78 2.07 -3.18
CA ARG A 98 -15.53 3.28 -2.84
C ARG A 98 -16.95 3.02 -2.36
N THR A 99 -17.64 2.07 -2.99
CA THR A 99 -19.08 1.85 -2.74
C THR A 99 -19.37 0.81 -1.67
N LEU A 100 -18.50 -0.18 -1.53
CA LEU A 100 -18.70 -1.30 -0.63
C LEU A 100 -17.82 -1.24 0.63
N MET A 101 -16.55 -0.88 0.47
CA MET A 101 -15.63 -0.88 1.62
C MET A 101 -15.71 0.42 2.40
N MET A 102 -15.55 1.57 1.77
CA MET A 102 -15.49 2.87 2.45
C MET A 102 -16.64 3.18 3.43
N PRO A 103 -17.88 2.77 3.21
CA PRO A 103 -18.93 3.04 4.19
C PRO A 103 -18.67 2.48 5.59
N ASN A 104 -17.84 1.42 5.69
CA ASN A 104 -17.55 0.74 6.94
C ASN A 104 -16.05 0.69 7.28
N TRP A 105 -15.18 1.04 6.34
CA TRP A 105 -13.74 0.89 6.46
C TRP A 105 -13.03 2.21 6.18
N ASP A 106 -12.10 2.53 7.06
CA ASP A 106 -11.16 3.62 6.84
C ASP A 106 -10.07 3.17 5.86
N ILE A 107 -9.85 3.95 4.81
CA ILE A 107 -8.89 3.61 3.76
C ILE A 107 -7.54 4.25 4.06
N HIS A 108 -6.49 3.45 4.05
CA HIS A 108 -5.11 3.90 4.21
C HIS A 108 -4.24 3.46 3.04
N PRO A 109 -3.28 4.26 2.60
CA PRO A 109 -2.20 3.72 1.77
C PRO A 109 -1.33 2.81 2.64
N GLU A 110 -0.97 1.63 2.13
CA GLU A 110 0.08 0.82 2.75
C GLU A 110 1.41 1.10 2.05
N MET A 111 2.02 2.18 2.47
CA MET A 111 3.15 2.84 1.82
C MET A 111 2.89 3.07 0.33
N VAL A 112 3.94 3.06 -0.49
CA VAL A 112 3.82 3.27 -1.92
C VAL A 112 3.69 1.95 -2.64
N THR A 113 4.63 1.01 -2.45
CA THR A 113 4.71 -0.21 -3.26
C THR A 113 4.58 -1.49 -2.46
N HIS A 114 4.76 -1.43 -1.15
CA HIS A 114 4.93 -2.57 -0.26
C HIS A 114 6.18 -3.42 -0.58
N THR A 115 7.04 -2.97 -1.47
CA THR A 115 8.27 -3.67 -1.89
C THR A 115 9.43 -2.69 -2.04
N ARG A 116 9.84 -2.41 -3.27
CA ARG A 116 10.98 -1.53 -3.57
C ARG A 116 10.59 -0.06 -3.42
N VAL A 117 11.48 0.69 -2.82
CA VAL A 117 11.33 2.14 -2.66
C VAL A 117 11.36 2.84 -4.01
N ILE A 118 10.50 3.81 -4.19
CA ILE A 118 10.45 4.68 -5.36
C ILE A 118 11.39 5.89 -5.18
N ASP A 119 12.23 6.17 -6.16
CA ASP A 119 12.89 7.46 -6.28
C ASP A 119 11.87 8.49 -6.79
N LEU A 120 11.43 9.39 -5.91
CA LEU A 120 10.40 10.38 -6.22
C LEU A 120 10.77 11.33 -7.37
N ARG A 121 12.06 11.48 -7.68
CA ARG A 121 12.51 12.35 -8.79
C ARG A 121 12.22 11.71 -10.15
N THR A 122 12.21 10.40 -10.21
CA THR A 122 12.03 9.63 -11.46
C THR A 122 10.68 8.93 -11.55
N GLY A 123 10.01 8.68 -10.40
CA GLY A 123 8.82 7.87 -10.29
C GLY A 123 9.08 6.36 -10.47
N HIS A 124 10.34 5.94 -10.50
CA HIS A 124 10.74 4.55 -10.68
C HIS A 124 11.41 3.99 -9.41
N PRO A 125 11.33 2.67 -9.19
CA PRO A 125 12.04 2.04 -8.08
C PRO A 125 13.55 2.20 -8.24
N TYR A 126 14.26 2.38 -7.11
CA TYR A 126 15.72 2.38 -7.11
C TYR A 126 16.25 1.10 -7.77
N PRO A 127 17.33 1.18 -8.59
CA PRO A 127 17.85 0.00 -9.30
C PRO A 127 18.45 -1.05 -8.36
N GLU A 128 18.99 -0.63 -7.22
CA GLU A 128 19.57 -1.52 -6.22
C GLU A 128 18.50 -2.38 -5.57
N ARG A 129 18.74 -3.70 -5.54
CA ARG A 129 17.84 -4.69 -4.94
C ARG A 129 18.42 -5.21 -3.63
N SER A 130 18.42 -4.35 -2.62
CA SER A 130 18.89 -4.69 -1.27
C SER A 130 17.86 -4.26 -0.23
N LEU A 131 17.97 -4.75 0.99
CA LEU A 131 17.11 -4.38 2.11
C LEU A 131 17.09 -2.87 2.37
N LYS A 132 18.17 -2.17 2.01
CA LYS A 132 18.27 -0.71 2.12
C LYS A 132 17.23 0.04 1.26
N PHE A 133 16.83 -0.53 0.12
CA PHE A 133 15.88 0.05 -0.81
C PHE A 133 14.55 -0.73 -0.88
N MET A 134 14.20 -1.37 0.24
CA MET A 134 12.90 -2.00 0.42
C MET A 134 12.11 -1.29 1.49
N GLU A 135 10.82 -1.02 1.25
CA GLU A 135 9.94 -0.34 2.19
C GLU A 135 9.80 -1.10 3.52
N ASN A 136 9.77 -2.42 3.47
CA ASN A 136 9.56 -3.28 4.63
C ASN A 136 10.73 -3.30 5.63
N TRP A 137 11.91 -2.73 5.30
CA TRP A 137 13.10 -2.90 6.15
C TRP A 137 13.86 -1.61 6.46
N GLU A 138 14.90 -1.27 5.69
CA GLU A 138 15.94 -0.33 6.19
C GLU A 138 15.83 1.09 5.62
N TRP A 139 15.03 1.31 4.61
CA TRP A 139 15.03 2.58 3.87
C TRP A 139 14.80 3.81 4.73
N THR A 140 13.98 3.70 5.77
CA THR A 140 13.64 4.82 6.67
C THR A 140 14.77 5.22 7.62
N THR A 141 15.81 4.39 7.75
CA THR A 141 16.92 4.65 8.67
C THR A 141 17.65 5.95 8.29
N GLY A 142 17.71 6.89 9.24
CA GLY A 142 18.36 8.19 9.04
C GLY A 142 17.60 9.20 8.17
N LYS A 143 16.36 8.89 7.78
CA LYS A 143 15.52 9.83 7.04
C LYS A 143 15.00 10.95 7.92
N SER A 144 14.96 12.15 7.35
CA SER A 144 14.33 13.32 7.97
C SER A 144 12.80 13.24 7.89
N VAL A 145 12.12 14.05 8.71
CA VAL A 145 10.66 14.23 8.64
C VAL A 145 10.22 14.65 7.24
N ALA A 146 10.95 15.58 6.61
CA ALA A 146 10.61 16.07 5.27
C ALA A 146 10.69 14.98 4.21
N GLU A 147 11.76 14.16 4.20
CA GLU A 147 11.90 13.06 3.24
C GLU A 147 10.80 12.00 3.41
N LEU A 148 10.47 11.67 4.66
CA LEU A 148 9.37 10.73 4.94
C LEU A 148 8.01 11.34 4.55
N ALA A 149 7.77 12.62 4.85
CA ALA A 149 6.53 13.30 4.48
C ALA A 149 6.36 13.38 2.95
N ASP A 150 7.42 13.64 2.19
CA ASP A 150 7.38 13.63 0.72
C ASP A 150 7.00 12.23 0.19
N TYR A 151 7.56 11.19 0.78
CA TYR A 151 7.26 9.81 0.39
C TYR A 151 5.82 9.42 0.70
N LEU A 152 5.32 9.78 1.88
CA LEU A 152 3.92 9.57 2.27
C LEU A 152 2.96 10.38 1.38
N ARG A 153 3.28 11.66 1.08
CA ARG A 153 2.47 12.47 0.16
C ARG A 153 2.34 11.85 -1.22
N TYR A 154 3.39 11.20 -1.71
CA TYR A 154 3.32 10.50 -3.00
C TYR A 154 2.28 9.38 -2.97
N ALA A 155 2.27 8.52 -1.95
CA ALA A 155 1.27 7.47 -1.75
C ALA A 155 -0.17 8.04 -1.63
N LEU A 156 -0.34 9.01 -0.73
CA LEU A 156 -1.63 9.67 -0.47
C LEU A 156 -2.19 10.36 -1.72
N THR A 157 -1.32 10.98 -2.52
CA THR A 157 -1.72 11.65 -3.77
C THR A 157 -2.26 10.66 -4.80
N ILE A 158 -1.65 9.49 -4.94
CA ILE A 158 -2.16 8.43 -5.83
C ILE A 158 -3.59 8.04 -5.42
N LEU A 159 -3.83 7.79 -4.13
CA LEU A 159 -5.17 7.44 -3.64
C LEU A 159 -6.16 8.59 -3.78
N LYS A 160 -5.74 9.83 -3.54
CA LYS A 160 -6.57 11.03 -3.78
C LYS A 160 -7.01 11.13 -5.24
N ASN A 161 -6.09 10.90 -6.18
CA ASN A 161 -6.36 10.99 -7.62
C ASN A 161 -7.40 9.96 -8.08
N VAL A 162 -7.49 8.82 -7.40
CA VAL A 162 -8.52 7.79 -7.67
C VAL A 162 -9.76 7.89 -6.77
N GLY A 163 -9.91 8.98 -6.02
CA GLY A 163 -11.12 9.24 -5.21
C GLY A 163 -11.22 8.41 -3.94
N LEU A 164 -10.10 8.01 -3.36
CA LEU A 164 -10.03 7.30 -2.08
C LEU A 164 -9.48 8.25 -1.00
N PRO A 165 -10.32 8.89 -0.19
CA PRO A 165 -9.89 9.72 0.92
C PRO A 165 -9.23 8.88 2.00
N CYS A 166 -8.18 9.44 2.62
CA CYS A 166 -7.42 8.78 3.67
C CYS A 166 -7.17 9.74 4.85
N GLU A 167 -7.44 9.28 6.07
CA GLU A 167 -7.13 10.05 7.28
C GLU A 167 -5.90 9.51 8.02
N GLY A 168 -5.21 8.54 7.43
CA GLY A 168 -4.00 7.95 8.00
C GLY A 168 -3.18 7.19 7.00
N VAL A 169 -2.18 6.47 7.49
CA VAL A 169 -1.30 5.60 6.70
C VAL A 169 -1.09 4.26 7.41
N THR A 170 -0.80 3.22 6.65
CA THR A 170 -0.35 1.92 7.15
C THR A 170 1.08 1.67 6.69
N THR A 171 1.87 1.03 7.53
CA THR A 171 3.28 0.78 7.27
C THR A 171 3.57 -0.71 7.16
N PRO A 172 4.24 -1.17 6.08
CA PRO A 172 4.56 -2.57 5.92
C PRO A 172 5.75 -3.00 6.78
N GLY A 173 5.64 -4.15 7.43
CA GLY A 173 6.73 -4.82 8.11
C GLY A 173 7.54 -3.92 9.06
N GLY A 174 8.82 -3.70 8.75
CA GLY A 174 9.74 -2.88 9.54
C GLY A 174 9.82 -1.41 9.15
N PHE A 175 8.96 -0.92 8.25
CA PHE A 175 8.97 0.49 7.83
C PHE A 175 8.84 1.43 9.03
N GLY A 176 9.79 2.32 9.18
CA GLY A 176 9.78 3.31 10.25
C GLY A 176 10.20 2.83 11.64
N ASN A 177 10.43 1.54 11.86
CA ASN A 177 10.79 1.01 13.19
C ASN A 177 12.01 1.70 13.82
N ARG A 178 12.92 2.24 13.01
CA ARG A 178 14.10 2.98 13.44
C ARG A 178 13.96 4.49 13.31
N ALA A 179 12.75 5.00 13.00
CA ALA A 179 12.47 6.39 12.74
C ALA A 179 11.05 6.79 13.23
N LEU A 180 10.53 6.13 14.27
CA LEU A 180 9.16 6.34 14.76
C LEU A 180 8.80 7.80 15.04
N PRO A 181 9.64 8.61 15.74
CA PRO A 181 9.32 10.01 15.98
C PRO A 181 9.22 10.84 14.69
N GLN A 182 10.11 10.58 13.73
CA GLN A 182 10.10 11.24 12.42
C GLN A 182 8.90 10.81 11.59
N LEU A 183 8.57 9.51 11.61
CA LEU A 183 7.43 8.96 10.91
C LEU A 183 6.10 9.52 11.42
N ALA A 184 5.93 9.61 12.74
CA ALA A 184 4.73 10.21 13.34
C ALA A 184 4.52 11.66 12.90
N GLN A 185 5.59 12.47 12.88
CA GLN A 185 5.53 13.86 12.40
C GLN A 185 5.27 13.93 10.89
N ALA A 186 5.91 13.06 10.12
CA ALA A 186 5.73 12.98 8.67
C ALA A 186 4.29 12.59 8.30
N THR A 187 3.69 11.64 9.04
CA THR A 187 2.29 11.26 8.87
C THR A 187 1.36 12.43 9.13
N LEU A 188 1.52 13.12 10.28
CA LEU A 188 0.74 14.29 10.61
C LEU A 188 0.80 15.35 9.51
N GLN A 189 2.01 15.64 9.03
CA GLN A 189 2.24 16.64 7.99
C GLN A 189 1.63 16.19 6.65
N SER A 190 1.94 15.01 6.16
CA SER A 190 1.53 14.55 4.83
C SER A 190 0.03 14.35 4.69
N VAL A 191 -0.64 13.79 5.70
CA VAL A 191 -2.09 13.58 5.66
C VAL A 191 -2.83 14.92 5.72
N ARG A 192 -2.35 15.88 6.54
CA ARG A 192 -2.89 17.24 6.55
C ARG A 192 -2.69 17.94 5.21
N ASP A 193 -1.51 17.85 4.62
CA ASP A 193 -1.19 18.49 3.34
C ASP A 193 -2.10 17.98 2.20
N VAL A 194 -2.38 16.67 2.16
CA VAL A 194 -3.12 16.05 1.07
C VAL A 194 -4.63 16.05 1.32
N PHE A 195 -5.08 15.68 2.52
CA PHE A 195 -6.50 15.46 2.84
C PHE A 195 -7.09 16.44 3.85
N GLN A 196 -6.26 17.31 4.46
CA GLN A 196 -6.68 18.29 5.47
C GLN A 196 -7.29 17.64 6.73
N ALA A 197 -6.94 16.38 7.03
CA ALA A 197 -7.39 15.70 8.22
C ALA A 197 -6.82 16.35 9.48
N GLU A 198 -7.66 16.58 10.48
CA GLU A 198 -7.27 17.26 11.73
C GLU A 198 -6.46 16.34 12.65
N ILE A 199 -6.84 15.06 12.72
CA ILE A 199 -6.23 14.05 13.59
C ILE A 199 -5.80 12.84 12.74
N PRO A 200 -4.67 12.94 12.02
CA PRO A 200 -4.14 11.81 11.28
C PRO A 200 -3.70 10.68 12.19
N HIS A 201 -3.86 9.45 11.73
CA HIS A 201 -3.42 8.27 12.44
C HIS A 201 -2.57 7.36 11.56
N TYR A 202 -1.81 6.44 12.15
CA TYR A 202 -1.08 5.42 11.41
C TYR A 202 -1.02 4.07 12.17
N PHE A 203 -0.82 3.01 11.40
CA PHE A 203 -0.70 1.64 11.88
C PHE A 203 0.53 0.95 11.29
#